data_6bcbb7a13e24936e9c97309facf5dc5c
#
_entry.id   6bcbb7a13e24936e9c97309facf5dc5c
#
_cell.length_a   1.000
_cell.length_b   1.000
_cell.length_c   1.000
_cell.angle_alpha   90.00
_cell.angle_beta   90.00
_cell.angle_gamma   90.00
#
_symmetry.space_group_name_H-M   'P 1'
#
loop_
_entity.id
_entity.type
_entity.pdbx_description
1 polymer ?
#
loop_
_entity_poly.entity_id
_entity_poly.type
_entity_poly.pdbx_seq_one_letter_code
_entity_poly.pdbx_strand_id
1 'polypeptide(L)'
;MDIMILSADTIEGVRSQIEAGLNKIASVLGPPSWDPRKRGFLPNAKASFAVVIDGDTLRSALSPELKPLFLNLGTQCETVVCCRVSPAQKALTVKLVKEGRNAMTLSIGDGANDVAMIQEANVGCGLLGLEGSQAAMSADYAFGQFRFLTKLLIVHGRWSYQRIADMHSNFFYKVRRRLRRFLHYL
;
A
#
# COMPACT_ATOMS: atom_id res chain seq x y z
N MET A 1 15.34 15.51 2.08
CA MET A 1 14.16 14.96 1.38
C MET A 1 13.84 15.89 0.22
N ASP A 2 13.97 15.39 -1.01
CA ASP A 2 13.68 16.18 -2.22
C ASP A 2 12.21 16.01 -2.59
N ILE A 3 11.53 17.14 -2.81
CA ILE A 3 10.09 17.14 -3.13
C ILE A 3 9.92 17.38 -4.64
N MET A 4 9.16 16.54 -5.28
CA MET A 4 8.75 16.66 -6.67
C MET A 4 7.26 16.99 -6.72
N ILE A 5 6.90 18.09 -7.37
CA ILE A 5 5.51 18.52 -7.54
C ILE A 5 5.09 18.18 -8.96
N LEU A 6 4.03 17.40 -9.07
CA LEU A 6 3.38 17.07 -10.32
C LEU A 6 2.10 17.92 -10.44
N SER A 7 2.11 18.87 -11.37
CA SER A 7 0.97 19.75 -11.64
C SER A 7 0.99 20.09 -13.13
N ALA A 8 0.14 19.44 -13.90
CA ALA A 8 0.01 19.69 -15.34
C ALA A 8 -1.42 19.41 -15.81
N ASP A 9 -1.91 20.25 -16.71
CA ASP A 9 -3.27 20.16 -17.26
C ASP A 9 -3.40 19.14 -18.40
N THR A 10 -2.27 18.74 -19.00
CA THR A 10 -2.26 17.85 -20.15
C THR A 10 -1.59 16.51 -19.83
N ILE A 11 -2.05 15.43 -20.46
CA ILE A 11 -1.49 14.07 -20.28
C ILE A 11 0.01 14.05 -20.66
N GLU A 12 0.40 14.75 -21.73
CA GLU A 12 1.80 14.83 -22.15
C GLU A 12 2.66 15.60 -21.14
N GLY A 13 2.12 16.68 -20.55
CA GLY A 13 2.78 17.41 -19.47
C GLY A 13 3.01 16.55 -18.24
N VAL A 14 2.01 15.76 -17.83
CA VAL A 14 2.13 14.80 -16.71
C VAL A 14 3.19 13.74 -17.02
N ARG A 15 3.21 13.19 -18.23
CA ARG A 15 4.22 12.23 -18.68
C ARG A 15 5.63 12.82 -18.55
N SER A 16 5.84 14.01 -19.12
CA SER A 16 7.14 14.69 -19.07
C SER A 16 7.62 14.94 -17.64
N GLN A 17 6.71 15.35 -16.74
CA GLN A 17 7.05 15.55 -15.33
C GLN A 17 7.39 14.24 -14.60
N ILE A 18 6.68 13.15 -14.90
CA ILE A 18 6.98 11.82 -14.33
C ILE A 18 8.36 11.33 -14.83
N GLU A 19 8.65 11.45 -16.12
CA GLU A 19 9.93 11.06 -16.70
C GLU A 19 11.08 11.92 -16.17
N ALA A 20 10.89 13.22 -16.00
CA ALA A 20 11.86 14.10 -15.36
C ALA A 20 12.12 13.69 -13.90
N GLY A 21 11.08 13.32 -13.16
CA GLY A 21 11.19 12.80 -11.81
C GLY A 21 11.99 11.49 -11.74
N LEU A 22 11.71 10.54 -12.63
CA LEU A 22 12.45 9.27 -12.72
C LEU A 22 13.93 9.51 -13.08
N ASN A 23 14.21 10.41 -14.02
CA ASN A 23 15.58 10.78 -14.40
C ASN A 23 16.32 11.45 -13.24
N LYS A 24 15.65 12.33 -12.48
CA LYS A 24 16.22 12.93 -11.27
C LYS A 24 16.57 11.88 -10.21
N ILE A 25 15.69 10.93 -9.95
CA ILE A 25 15.95 9.83 -9.04
C ILE A 25 17.14 8.97 -9.54
N ALA A 26 17.15 8.62 -10.82
CA ALA A 26 18.23 7.84 -11.42
C ALA A 26 19.59 8.55 -11.36
N SER A 27 19.63 9.87 -11.53
CA SER A 27 20.88 10.66 -11.44
C SER A 27 21.46 10.68 -10.03
N VAL A 28 20.60 10.62 -8.99
CA VAL A 28 21.02 10.68 -7.58
C VAL A 28 21.33 9.31 -7.00
N LEU A 29 20.50 8.30 -7.32
CA LEU A 29 20.62 6.95 -6.77
C LEU A 29 21.48 6.00 -7.65
N GLY A 30 21.80 6.40 -8.87
CA GLY A 30 22.39 5.52 -9.88
C GLY A 30 21.37 4.52 -10.46
N PRO A 31 21.79 3.69 -11.44
CA PRO A 31 20.90 2.69 -12.01
C PRO A 31 20.43 1.71 -10.93
N PRO A 32 19.14 1.31 -10.92
CA PRO A 32 18.60 0.40 -9.93
C PRO A 32 19.34 -0.92 -9.99
N SER A 33 20.09 -1.25 -8.94
CA SER A 33 20.73 -2.54 -8.80
C SER A 33 19.68 -3.58 -8.44
N TRP A 34 19.29 -4.39 -9.41
CA TRP A 34 18.42 -5.54 -9.19
C TRP A 34 19.21 -6.63 -8.47
N ASP A 35 18.90 -6.89 -7.21
CA ASP A 35 19.39 -8.06 -6.49
C ASP A 35 18.27 -9.11 -6.43
N PRO A 36 18.36 -10.21 -7.21
CA PRO A 36 17.35 -11.26 -7.24
C PRO A 36 17.20 -12.01 -5.90
N ARG A 37 18.14 -11.85 -4.97
CA ARG A 37 18.11 -12.49 -3.65
C ARG A 37 17.35 -11.68 -2.62
N LYS A 38 17.16 -10.38 -2.84
CA LYS A 38 16.39 -9.48 -2.00
C LYS A 38 15.10 -9.16 -2.73
N ARG A 39 14.01 -9.80 -2.35
CA ARG A 39 12.64 -9.54 -2.86
C ARG A 39 12.14 -8.12 -2.55
N GLY A 40 12.95 -7.12 -2.77
CA GLY A 40 12.63 -5.72 -2.54
C GLY A 40 13.71 -4.83 -3.11
N PHE A 41 13.32 -3.73 -3.73
CA PHE A 41 14.20 -2.62 -3.99
C PHE A 41 14.67 -2.08 -2.64
N LEU A 42 15.96 -2.21 -2.34
CA LEU A 42 16.57 -1.40 -1.32
C LEU A 42 17.00 -0.10 -2.01
N PRO A 43 16.35 1.03 -1.71
CA PRO A 43 16.91 2.31 -2.12
C PRO A 43 18.28 2.43 -1.47
N ASN A 44 19.26 2.85 -2.25
CA ASN A 44 20.55 3.26 -1.70
C ASN A 44 20.29 4.38 -0.69
N ALA A 45 20.64 4.14 0.56
CA ALA A 45 20.09 4.70 1.78
C ALA A 45 20.34 6.20 2.05
N LYS A 46 20.45 7.08 1.04
CA LYS A 46 20.81 8.50 1.33
C LYS A 46 19.97 9.59 0.67
N ALA A 47 19.05 9.29 -0.22
CA ALA A 47 18.19 10.32 -0.79
C ALA A 47 16.73 9.90 -0.67
N SER A 48 15.96 10.55 0.21
CA SER A 48 14.51 10.36 0.31
C SER A 48 13.83 11.34 -0.64
N PHE A 49 13.00 10.81 -1.53
CA PHE A 49 12.17 11.57 -2.46
C PHE A 49 10.72 11.53 -2.03
N ALA A 50 10.00 12.64 -2.22
CA ALA A 50 8.56 12.70 -2.08
C ALA A 50 7.93 13.26 -3.34
N VAL A 51 6.76 12.74 -3.70
CA VAL A 51 5.92 13.24 -4.79
C VAL A 51 4.69 13.91 -4.19
N VAL A 52 4.36 15.08 -4.70
CA VAL A 52 3.10 15.78 -4.40
C VAL A 52 2.33 15.91 -5.71
N ILE A 53 1.08 15.45 -5.71
CA ILE A 53 0.22 15.48 -6.90
C ILE A 53 -1.19 15.96 -6.50
N ASP A 54 -1.81 16.77 -7.34
CA ASP A 54 -3.18 17.22 -7.16
C ASP A 54 -4.19 16.25 -7.81
N GLY A 55 -5.50 16.44 -7.51
CA GLY A 55 -6.54 15.54 -7.98
C GLY A 55 -6.75 15.55 -9.49
N ASP A 56 -6.57 16.68 -10.17
CA ASP A 56 -6.76 16.78 -11.61
C ASP A 56 -5.59 16.12 -12.36
N THR A 57 -4.37 16.40 -11.95
CA THR A 57 -3.16 15.74 -12.47
C THR A 57 -3.19 14.22 -12.16
N LEU A 58 -3.66 13.83 -10.97
CA LEU A 58 -3.79 12.42 -10.59
C LEU A 58 -4.77 11.66 -11.50
N ARG A 59 -5.85 12.31 -11.94
CA ARG A 59 -6.77 11.70 -12.91
C ARG A 59 -6.06 11.31 -14.20
N SER A 60 -5.21 12.20 -14.70
CA SER A 60 -4.38 11.94 -15.89
C SER A 60 -3.31 10.89 -15.63
N ALA A 61 -2.65 10.91 -14.47
CA ALA A 61 -1.63 9.93 -14.07
C ALA A 61 -2.21 8.50 -13.87
N LEU A 62 -3.49 8.38 -13.52
CA LEU A 62 -4.19 7.10 -13.40
C LEU A 62 -4.75 6.59 -14.73
N SER A 63 -4.56 7.28 -15.86
CA SER A 63 -4.92 6.78 -17.19
C SER A 63 -4.15 5.49 -17.52
N PRO A 64 -4.71 4.60 -18.34
CA PRO A 64 -4.07 3.32 -18.69
C PRO A 64 -2.64 3.48 -19.23
N GLU A 65 -2.37 4.58 -19.92
CA GLU A 65 -1.06 4.88 -20.53
C GLU A 65 0.01 5.28 -19.51
N LEU A 66 -0.35 6.11 -18.51
CA LEU A 66 0.58 6.66 -17.53
C LEU A 66 0.66 5.86 -16.24
N LYS A 67 -0.34 5.02 -15.97
CA LYS A 67 -0.46 4.19 -14.77
C LYS A 67 0.82 3.42 -14.43
N PRO A 68 1.50 2.74 -15.37
CA PRO A 68 2.74 2.02 -15.07
C PRO A 68 3.91 2.96 -14.72
N LEU A 69 4.00 4.11 -15.41
CA LEU A 69 5.05 5.09 -15.16
C LEU A 69 4.86 5.77 -13.80
N PHE A 70 3.63 6.15 -13.47
CA PHE A 70 3.31 6.73 -12.17
C PHE A 70 3.57 5.75 -11.02
N LEU A 71 3.20 4.47 -11.18
CA LEU A 71 3.51 3.43 -10.21
C LEU A 71 5.03 3.28 -10.02
N ASN A 72 5.80 3.29 -11.11
CA ASN A 72 7.26 3.21 -11.04
C ASN A 72 7.85 4.39 -10.27
N LEU A 73 7.40 5.61 -10.54
CA LEU A 73 7.82 6.81 -9.80
C LEU A 73 7.46 6.71 -8.32
N GLY A 74 6.18 6.42 -8.01
CA GLY A 74 5.70 6.35 -6.64
C GLY A 74 6.39 5.28 -5.79
N THR A 75 6.79 4.16 -6.40
CA THR A 75 7.50 3.08 -5.69
C THR A 75 8.98 3.37 -5.43
N GLN A 76 9.57 4.32 -6.13
CA GLN A 76 10.93 4.78 -5.88
C GLN A 76 10.96 5.93 -4.87
N CYS A 77 9.81 6.55 -4.59
CA CYS A 77 9.67 7.60 -3.60
C CYS A 77 9.30 7.02 -2.23
N GLU A 78 9.75 7.66 -1.18
CA GLU A 78 9.42 7.29 0.19
C GLU A 78 7.99 7.67 0.54
N THR A 79 7.50 8.76 -0.05
CA THR A 79 6.17 9.31 0.23
C THR A 79 5.53 9.86 -1.05
N VAL A 80 4.23 9.60 -1.19
CA VAL A 80 3.38 10.22 -2.22
C VAL A 80 2.23 10.94 -1.53
N VAL A 81 2.12 12.24 -1.73
CA VAL A 81 1.07 13.10 -1.17
C VAL A 81 0.08 13.46 -2.27
N CYS A 82 -1.14 12.98 -2.15
CA CYS A 82 -2.22 13.30 -3.08
C CYS A 82 -3.12 14.37 -2.47
N CYS A 83 -3.16 15.56 -3.09
CA CYS A 83 -3.91 16.71 -2.60
C CYS A 83 -5.25 16.83 -3.32
N ARG A 84 -6.32 17.23 -2.59
CA ARG A 84 -7.65 17.52 -3.16
C ARG A 84 -8.20 16.41 -4.06
N VAL A 85 -8.02 15.16 -3.65
CA VAL A 85 -8.46 13.97 -4.39
C VAL A 85 -9.87 13.55 -3.99
N SER A 86 -10.64 13.05 -4.96
CA SER A 86 -11.97 12.50 -4.70
C SER A 86 -11.89 11.12 -4.01
N PRO A 87 -12.95 10.66 -3.33
CA PRO A 87 -13.00 9.33 -2.73
C PRO A 87 -12.67 8.20 -3.71
N ALA A 88 -13.18 8.28 -4.93
CA ALA A 88 -12.89 7.31 -5.97
C ALA A 88 -11.40 7.28 -6.37
N GLN A 89 -10.76 8.44 -6.46
CA GLN A 89 -9.32 8.52 -6.76
C GLN A 89 -8.47 7.93 -5.64
N LYS A 90 -8.86 8.12 -4.36
CA LYS A 90 -8.19 7.48 -3.22
C LYS A 90 -8.21 5.95 -3.38
N ALA A 91 -9.37 5.37 -3.69
CA ALA A 91 -9.52 3.94 -3.91
C ALA A 91 -8.69 3.44 -5.12
N LEU A 92 -8.71 4.18 -6.25
CA LEU A 92 -7.92 3.84 -7.43
C LEU A 92 -6.41 3.87 -7.17
N THR A 93 -5.93 4.77 -6.31
CA THR A 93 -4.51 4.83 -5.93
C THR A 93 -4.12 3.60 -5.10
N VAL A 94 -4.95 3.19 -4.16
CA VAL A 94 -4.73 1.95 -3.39
C VAL A 94 -4.73 0.74 -4.32
N LYS A 95 -5.71 0.66 -5.22
CA LYS A 95 -5.81 -0.39 -6.23
C LYS A 95 -4.58 -0.46 -7.13
N LEU A 96 -4.07 0.69 -7.58
CA LEU A 96 -2.85 0.78 -8.38
C LEU A 96 -1.66 0.11 -7.69
N VAL A 97 -1.44 0.40 -6.42
CA VAL A 97 -0.32 -0.19 -5.66
C VAL A 97 -0.56 -1.67 -5.39
N LYS A 98 -1.77 -2.04 -4.96
CA LYS A 98 -2.16 -3.42 -4.67
C LYS A 98 -1.95 -4.35 -5.88
N GLU A 99 -2.47 -3.98 -7.03
CA GLU A 99 -2.36 -4.77 -8.26
C GLU A 99 -0.98 -4.68 -8.90
N GLY A 100 -0.46 -3.46 -9.02
CA GLY A 100 0.78 -3.22 -9.76
C GLY A 100 2.04 -3.72 -9.05
N ARG A 101 2.00 -3.85 -7.72
CA ARG A 101 3.13 -4.39 -6.93
C ARG A 101 2.83 -5.76 -6.33
N ASN A 102 1.62 -6.28 -6.50
CA ASN A 102 1.15 -7.49 -5.83
C ASN A 102 1.47 -7.46 -4.31
N ALA A 103 1.21 -6.32 -3.70
CA ALA A 103 1.58 -6.03 -2.33
C ALA A 103 0.34 -5.98 -1.42
N MET A 104 0.51 -6.38 -0.17
CA MET A 104 -0.50 -6.18 0.86
C MET A 104 -0.61 -4.69 1.19
N THR A 105 -1.80 -4.15 1.09
CA THR A 105 -2.10 -2.74 1.33
C THR A 105 -2.90 -2.56 2.62
N LEU A 106 -2.53 -1.55 3.39
CA LEU A 106 -3.24 -1.07 4.57
C LEU A 106 -3.77 0.34 4.27
N SER A 107 -5.05 0.56 4.47
CA SER A 107 -5.66 1.88 4.39
C SER A 107 -6.19 2.33 5.74
N ILE A 108 -6.04 3.61 6.02
CA ILE A 108 -6.49 4.22 7.29
C ILE A 108 -7.27 5.48 6.94
N GLY A 109 -8.47 5.61 7.48
CA GLY A 109 -9.33 6.77 7.26
C GLY A 109 -10.24 7.06 8.44
N ASP A 110 -10.75 8.27 8.53
CA ASP A 110 -11.60 8.75 9.62
C ASP A 110 -12.97 9.28 9.17
N GLY A 111 -13.14 9.53 7.87
CA GLY A 111 -14.34 10.13 7.30
C GLY A 111 -15.06 9.27 6.26
N ALA A 112 -16.24 9.72 5.88
CA ALA A 112 -17.04 9.11 4.81
C ALA A 112 -16.31 9.06 3.47
N ASN A 113 -15.43 10.03 3.22
CA ASN A 113 -14.63 10.14 2.02
C ASN A 113 -13.55 9.04 1.89
N ASP A 114 -13.27 8.30 2.97
CA ASP A 114 -12.25 7.26 3.02
C ASP A 114 -12.83 5.84 2.90
N VAL A 115 -14.15 5.69 2.96
CA VAL A 115 -14.82 4.38 2.89
C VAL A 115 -14.39 3.59 1.67
N ALA A 116 -14.40 4.19 0.48
CA ALA A 116 -14.01 3.51 -0.75
C ALA A 116 -12.54 3.03 -0.73
N MET A 117 -11.64 3.83 -0.16
CA MET A 117 -10.23 3.50 0.00
C MET A 117 -10.03 2.38 1.02
N ILE A 118 -10.75 2.42 2.14
CA ILE A 118 -10.72 1.40 3.20
C ILE A 118 -11.18 0.06 2.65
N GLN A 119 -12.27 0.02 1.88
CA GLN A 119 -12.81 -1.20 1.28
C GLN A 119 -11.92 -1.78 0.17
N GLU A 120 -11.20 -0.95 -0.57
CA GLU A 120 -10.30 -1.42 -1.63
C GLU A 120 -9.02 -2.07 -1.08
N ALA A 121 -8.55 -1.67 0.09
CA ALA A 121 -7.34 -2.21 0.71
C ALA A 121 -7.49 -3.68 1.13
N ASN A 122 -6.36 -4.36 1.39
CA ASN A 122 -6.38 -5.71 1.97
C ASN A 122 -6.74 -5.68 3.45
N VAL A 123 -6.36 -4.60 4.14
CA VAL A 123 -6.72 -4.34 5.52
C VAL A 123 -7.16 -2.89 5.63
N GLY A 124 -8.40 -2.68 6.01
CA GLY A 124 -8.99 -1.37 6.23
C GLY A 124 -9.07 -1.03 7.71
N CYS A 125 -8.58 0.15 8.08
CA CYS A 125 -8.62 0.67 9.44
C CYS A 125 -9.44 1.96 9.48
N GLY A 126 -10.44 2.01 10.34
CA GLY A 126 -11.26 3.20 10.57
C GLY A 126 -10.92 3.85 11.90
N LEU A 127 -10.74 5.18 11.89
CA LEU A 127 -10.71 5.96 13.11
C LEU A 127 -12.13 6.40 13.48
N LEU A 128 -12.45 6.32 14.78
CA LEU A 128 -13.65 6.91 15.34
C LEU A 128 -13.40 8.42 15.45
N GLY A 129 -13.82 9.15 14.43
CA GLY A 129 -13.68 10.61 14.36
C GLY A 129 -14.94 11.35 14.80
N LEU A 130 -14.82 12.68 14.93
CA LEU A 130 -15.93 13.57 15.21
C LEU A 130 -16.90 13.73 14.02
N GLU A 131 -16.41 13.45 12.80
CA GLU A 131 -17.17 13.62 11.56
C GLU A 131 -18.09 12.44 11.21
N GLY A 132 -18.07 11.36 12.02
CA GLY A 132 -18.97 10.23 11.84
C GLY A 132 -18.29 8.86 12.05
N SER A 133 -19.09 7.82 12.10
CA SER A 133 -18.64 6.45 12.31
C SER A 133 -18.51 5.65 11.00
N GLN A 134 -18.73 6.27 9.84
CA GLN A 134 -18.84 5.57 8.56
C GLN A 134 -17.55 4.83 8.18
N ALA A 135 -16.39 5.48 8.34
CA ALA A 135 -15.08 4.83 8.12
C ALA A 135 -14.89 3.64 9.07
N ALA A 136 -15.20 3.81 10.36
CA ALA A 136 -15.08 2.76 11.36
C ALA A 136 -16.03 1.59 11.11
N MET A 137 -17.26 1.85 10.65
CA MET A 137 -18.24 0.80 10.34
C MET A 137 -17.91 0.01 9.06
N SER A 138 -17.14 0.60 8.16
CA SER A 138 -16.73 -0.03 6.88
C SER A 138 -15.37 -0.69 6.94
N ALA A 139 -14.66 -0.56 8.06
CA ALA A 139 -13.31 -1.04 8.24
C ALA A 139 -13.24 -2.44 8.87
N ASP A 140 -12.16 -3.17 8.62
CA ASP A 140 -11.87 -4.44 9.29
C ASP A 140 -11.50 -4.23 10.76
N TYR A 141 -10.84 -3.11 11.07
CA TYR A 141 -10.47 -2.71 12.42
C TYR A 141 -10.82 -1.26 12.66
N ALA A 142 -11.39 -0.98 13.84
CA ALA A 142 -11.73 0.38 14.26
C ALA A 142 -11.06 0.72 15.59
N PHE A 143 -10.55 1.95 15.71
CA PHE A 143 -9.93 2.43 16.93
C PHE A 143 -10.12 3.95 17.10
N GLY A 144 -10.11 4.40 18.37
CA GLY A 144 -10.40 5.79 18.69
C GLY A 144 -9.26 6.78 18.46
N GLN A 145 -8.01 6.30 18.38
CA GLN A 145 -6.85 7.18 18.22
C GLN A 145 -5.78 6.52 17.33
N PHE A 146 -5.21 7.30 16.43
CA PHE A 146 -4.18 6.82 15.48
C PHE A 146 -2.99 6.13 16.16
N ARG A 147 -2.58 6.57 17.34
CA ARG A 147 -1.50 5.94 18.10
C ARG A 147 -1.72 4.45 18.42
N PHE A 148 -2.96 4.00 18.44
CA PHE A 148 -3.28 2.59 18.68
C PHE A 148 -2.95 1.67 17.51
N LEU A 149 -2.70 2.23 16.33
CA LEU A 149 -2.22 1.49 15.17
C LEU A 149 -0.93 0.70 15.50
N THR A 150 -0.02 1.28 16.28
CA THR A 150 1.20 0.60 16.72
C THR A 150 0.87 -0.68 17.50
N LYS A 151 -0.10 -0.62 18.42
CA LYS A 151 -0.54 -1.80 19.17
C LYS A 151 -1.24 -2.81 18.26
N LEU A 152 -2.05 -2.35 17.32
CA LEU A 152 -2.72 -3.22 16.36
C LEU A 152 -1.71 -4.02 15.55
N LEU A 153 -0.70 -3.37 14.97
CA LEU A 153 0.27 -4.03 14.10
C LEU A 153 1.29 -4.87 14.87
N ILE A 154 1.92 -4.29 15.90
CA ILE A 154 3.06 -4.94 16.57
C ILE A 154 2.62 -5.96 17.63
N VAL A 155 1.52 -5.69 18.33
CA VAL A 155 1.04 -6.59 19.39
C VAL A 155 -0.01 -7.55 18.82
N HIS A 156 -1.18 -7.05 18.40
CA HIS A 156 -2.28 -7.91 17.96
C HIS A 156 -1.96 -8.67 16.67
N GLY A 157 -1.36 -8.02 15.69
CA GLY A 157 -0.94 -8.65 14.43
C GLY A 157 0.11 -9.72 14.67
N ARG A 158 1.11 -9.45 15.51
CA ARG A 158 2.14 -10.42 15.88
C ARG A 158 1.56 -11.65 16.60
N TRP A 159 0.68 -11.43 17.57
CA TRP A 159 0.01 -12.51 18.28
C TRP A 159 -0.89 -13.35 17.37
N SER A 160 -1.65 -12.71 16.49
CA SER A 160 -2.50 -13.40 15.52
C SER A 160 -1.65 -14.27 14.58
N TYR A 161 -0.54 -13.74 14.08
CA TYR A 161 0.39 -14.49 13.26
C TYR A 161 0.92 -15.75 13.98
N GLN A 162 1.37 -15.62 15.22
CA GLN A 162 1.87 -16.75 16.00
C GLN A 162 0.79 -17.82 16.23
N ARG A 163 -0.41 -17.39 16.65
CA ARG A 163 -1.54 -18.31 16.87
C ARG A 163 -1.96 -19.06 15.61
N ILE A 164 -1.98 -18.38 14.46
CA ILE A 164 -2.30 -18.99 13.17
C ILE A 164 -1.20 -19.98 12.76
N ALA A 165 0.07 -19.64 12.95
CA ALA A 165 1.18 -20.53 12.67
C ALA A 165 1.12 -21.81 13.51
N ASP A 166 0.84 -21.69 14.81
CA ASP A 166 0.66 -22.85 15.72
C ASP A 166 -0.55 -23.68 15.33
N MET A 167 -1.66 -23.04 14.96
CA MET A 167 -2.86 -23.73 14.48
C MET A 167 -2.56 -24.55 13.22
N HIS A 168 -1.86 -23.99 12.24
CA HIS A 168 -1.48 -24.69 11.01
C HIS A 168 -0.56 -25.87 11.32
N SER A 169 0.44 -25.71 12.16
CA SER A 169 1.36 -26.77 12.58
C SER A 169 0.60 -27.93 13.22
N ASN A 170 -0.33 -27.62 14.12
CA ASN A 170 -1.17 -28.62 14.81
C ASN A 170 -2.14 -29.30 13.83
N PHE A 171 -2.68 -28.56 12.85
CA PHE A 171 -3.57 -29.12 11.84
C PHE A 171 -2.85 -30.17 10.98
N PHE A 172 -1.70 -29.85 10.43
CA PHE A 172 -0.90 -30.79 9.64
C PHE A 172 -0.42 -31.99 10.46
N TYR A 173 -0.05 -31.79 11.72
CA TYR A 173 0.29 -32.89 12.62
C TYR A 173 -0.89 -33.86 12.81
N LYS A 174 -2.10 -33.36 13.04
CA LYS A 174 -3.31 -34.19 13.20
C LYS A 174 -3.64 -34.94 11.93
N VAL A 175 -3.55 -34.30 10.75
CA VAL A 175 -3.79 -34.95 9.47
C VAL A 175 -2.78 -36.07 9.23
N ARG A 176 -1.49 -35.81 9.43
CA ARG A 176 -0.43 -36.82 9.29
C ARG A 176 -0.64 -38.02 10.23
N ARG A 177 -1.03 -37.77 11.47
CA ARG A 177 -1.30 -38.82 12.46
C ARG A 177 -2.51 -39.69 12.06
N ARG A 178 -3.58 -39.09 11.50
CA ARG A 178 -4.74 -39.79 11.00
C ARG A 178 -4.41 -40.66 9.79
N LEU A 179 -3.69 -40.10 8.85
CA LEU A 179 -3.25 -40.81 7.64
C LEU A 179 -2.38 -42.02 7.98
N ARG A 180 -1.46 -41.87 8.93
CA ARG A 180 -0.58 -42.97 9.41
C ARG A 180 -1.36 -44.10 10.06
N ARG A 181 -2.41 -43.78 10.83
CA ARG A 181 -3.29 -44.81 11.41
C ARG A 181 -4.07 -45.53 10.29
N PHE A 182 -4.62 -44.80 9.34
CA PHE A 182 -5.37 -45.38 8.22
C PHE A 182 -4.50 -46.34 7.38
N LEU A 183 -3.27 -45.97 7.06
CA LEU A 183 -2.30 -46.83 6.38
C LEU A 183 -1.81 -48.03 7.19
N HIS A 184 -2.00 -48.03 8.49
CA HIS A 184 -1.65 -49.19 9.34
C HIS A 184 -2.77 -50.21 9.47
N TYR A 185 -3.98 -49.86 9.03
CA TYR A 185 -5.14 -50.75 8.98
C TYR A 185 -5.44 -51.31 7.57
N LEU A 186 -4.69 -50.87 6.56
CA LEU A 186 -4.64 -51.48 5.21
C LEU A 186 -3.47 -52.42 5.09
#